data_6d6e5bd9dd6dd6a8f4390cf5cda89e9f
#
_entry.id   6d6e5bd9dd6dd6a8f4390cf5cda89e9f
#
_cell.length_a   1.000
_cell.length_b   1.000
_cell.length_c   1.000
_cell.angle_alpha   90.00
_cell.angle_beta   90.00
_cell.angle_gamma   90.00
#
_symmetry.space_group_name_H-M   'P 1'
#
loop_
_entity.id
_entity.type
_entity.pdbx_description
1 polymer ?
#
loop_
_entity_poly.entity_id
_entity_poly.type
_entity_poly.pdbx_seq_one_letter_code
_entity_poly.pdbx_strand_id
1 'polypeptide(L)'
;MSVRFRNVDVDPTTDPDGWPFEAVLAVIDRGTISNWRRLAATIRRYPWGPLARAVETIVSWEEYHRVDALFADVIAGARSAADAEARRAYGAWIRSVRERSGMTLREFAPLVGTSAPRLSSYESGRVAASAGFLGRVDRVARRHGIEQLVAHP
;
A
#
# COMPACT_ATOMS: atom_id res chain seq x y z
N MET A 1 26.89 7.93 -13.67
CA MET A 1 27.76 6.75 -13.54
C MET A 1 26.88 5.54 -13.28
N SER A 2 26.97 4.52 -14.12
CA SER A 2 26.27 3.25 -13.91
C SER A 2 27.00 2.46 -12.82
N VAL A 3 26.26 1.99 -11.79
CA VAL A 3 26.81 1.04 -10.81
C VAL A 3 27.00 -0.29 -11.54
N ARG A 4 28.24 -0.69 -11.79
CA ARG A 4 28.54 -2.05 -12.25
C ARG A 4 28.49 -2.99 -11.05
N PHE A 5 27.53 -3.88 -11.04
CA PHE A 5 27.49 -4.98 -10.08
C PHE A 5 28.62 -5.97 -10.41
N ARG A 6 29.69 -5.98 -9.64
CA ARG A 6 30.91 -6.74 -9.95
C ARG A 6 30.73 -8.27 -9.91
N ASN A 7 29.66 -8.76 -9.27
CA ASN A 7 29.35 -10.18 -9.08
C ASN A 7 27.86 -10.53 -9.20
N VAL A 8 27.04 -9.64 -9.74
CA VAL A 8 25.59 -9.87 -9.90
C VAL A 8 25.23 -9.58 -11.32
N ASP A 9 24.72 -10.58 -12.02
CA ASP A 9 24.29 -10.48 -13.42
C ASP A 9 22.91 -9.82 -13.49
N VAL A 10 22.85 -8.53 -13.18
CA VAL A 10 21.62 -7.73 -13.22
C VAL A 10 21.89 -6.46 -13.99
N ASP A 11 21.02 -6.18 -14.95
CA ASP A 11 21.00 -4.91 -15.64
C ASP A 11 20.54 -3.80 -14.68
N PRO A 12 21.40 -2.82 -14.36
CA PRO A 12 21.06 -1.72 -13.46
C PRO A 12 19.95 -0.80 -14.00
N THR A 13 19.52 -0.97 -15.25
CA THR A 13 18.43 -0.20 -15.86
C THR A 13 17.05 -0.83 -15.63
N THR A 14 17.01 -2.11 -15.21
CA THR A 14 15.74 -2.82 -14.92
C THR A 14 15.05 -2.30 -13.65
N ASP A 15 13.78 -2.67 -13.47
CA ASP A 15 13.02 -2.27 -12.28
C ASP A 15 13.67 -2.90 -11.02
N PRO A 16 14.00 -2.11 -10.00
CA PRO A 16 14.59 -2.60 -8.76
C PRO A 16 13.78 -3.65 -8.00
N ASP A 17 12.47 -3.77 -8.25
CA ASP A 17 11.64 -4.78 -7.56
C ASP A 17 12.05 -6.22 -7.89
N GLY A 18 12.62 -6.44 -9.06
CA GLY A 18 13.17 -7.74 -9.48
C GLY A 18 14.66 -7.95 -9.15
N TRP A 19 15.31 -7.03 -8.45
CA TRP A 19 16.74 -7.17 -8.16
C TRP A 19 17.01 -8.18 -7.06
N PRO A 20 18.05 -9.03 -7.20
CA PRO A 20 18.50 -9.88 -6.11
C PRO A 20 19.04 -9.06 -4.94
N PHE A 21 19.04 -9.65 -3.75
CA PHE A 21 19.44 -9.00 -2.51
C PHE A 21 20.82 -8.33 -2.59
N GLU A 22 21.78 -8.99 -3.21
CA GLU A 22 23.16 -8.51 -3.36
C GLU A 22 23.24 -7.24 -4.24
N ALA A 23 22.36 -7.10 -5.22
CA ALA A 23 22.28 -5.89 -6.03
C ALA A 23 21.72 -4.71 -5.22
N VAL A 24 20.70 -4.95 -4.41
CA VAL A 24 20.12 -3.94 -3.51
C VAL A 24 21.17 -3.51 -2.48
N LEU A 25 21.86 -4.46 -1.86
CA LEU A 25 22.96 -4.21 -0.92
C LEU A 25 24.05 -3.34 -1.55
N ALA A 26 24.51 -3.69 -2.75
CA ALA A 26 25.55 -2.93 -3.45
C ALA A 26 25.12 -1.49 -3.75
N VAL A 27 23.83 -1.25 -4.02
CA VAL A 27 23.29 0.09 -4.26
C VAL A 27 23.18 0.88 -2.97
N ILE A 28 22.81 0.27 -1.86
CA ILE A 28 22.74 0.95 -0.55
C ILE A 28 24.16 1.33 -0.10
N ASP A 29 25.12 0.41 -0.24
CA ASP A 29 26.50 0.57 0.18
C ASP A 29 27.27 1.62 -0.66
N ARG A 30 27.16 1.54 -1.98
CA ARG A 30 28.02 2.30 -2.92
C ARG A 30 27.24 3.07 -3.97
N GLY A 31 25.92 3.10 -3.88
CA GLY A 31 25.07 3.78 -4.85
C GLY A 31 25.10 5.28 -4.73
N THR A 32 24.69 5.94 -5.81
CA THR A 32 24.49 7.39 -5.85
C THR A 32 23.10 7.75 -5.34
N ILE A 33 22.88 9.04 -5.07
CA ILE A 33 21.54 9.57 -4.73
C ILE A 33 20.51 9.22 -5.79
N SER A 34 20.89 9.18 -7.08
CA SER A 34 19.99 8.76 -8.17
C SER A 34 19.56 7.31 -8.03
N ASN A 35 20.46 6.42 -7.64
CA ASN A 35 20.14 5.02 -7.37
C ASN A 35 19.20 4.89 -6.16
N TRP A 36 19.45 5.61 -5.08
CA TRP A 36 18.58 5.61 -3.90
C TRP A 36 17.19 6.16 -4.19
N ARG A 37 17.09 7.21 -5.04
CA ARG A 37 15.78 7.71 -5.51
C ARG A 37 15.00 6.65 -6.28
N ARG A 38 15.68 5.83 -7.08
CA ARG A 38 15.04 4.72 -7.79
C ARG A 38 14.51 3.66 -6.83
N LEU A 39 15.32 3.24 -5.84
CA LEU A 39 14.85 2.32 -4.78
C LEU A 39 13.62 2.91 -4.07
N ALA A 40 13.68 4.17 -3.65
CA ALA A 40 12.59 4.85 -2.98
C ALA A 40 11.31 4.93 -3.86
N ALA A 41 11.45 5.17 -5.17
CA ALA A 41 10.33 5.22 -6.09
C ALA A 41 9.65 3.84 -6.23
N THR A 42 10.44 2.77 -6.32
CA THR A 42 9.92 1.40 -6.40
C THR A 42 9.28 0.97 -5.06
N ILE A 43 9.88 1.33 -3.92
CA ILE A 43 9.28 1.08 -2.59
C ILE A 43 7.92 1.80 -2.46
N ARG A 44 7.78 3.02 -2.96
CA ARG A 44 6.48 3.72 -2.95
C ARG A 44 5.42 3.02 -3.80
N ARG A 45 5.82 2.35 -4.87
CA ARG A 45 4.93 1.56 -5.73
C ARG A 45 4.55 0.24 -5.08
N TYR A 46 5.50 -0.43 -4.44
CA TYR A 46 5.33 -1.75 -3.82
C TYR A 46 5.84 -1.75 -2.37
N PRO A 47 5.13 -1.09 -1.42
CA PRO A 47 5.64 -0.85 -0.06
C PRO A 47 5.78 -2.10 0.81
N TRP A 48 5.19 -3.22 0.41
CA TRP A 48 5.36 -4.55 1.04
C TRP A 48 6.06 -5.55 0.13
N GLY A 49 6.58 -5.09 -1.00
CA GLY A 49 7.25 -5.91 -2.00
C GLY A 49 8.61 -6.45 -1.55
N PRO A 50 9.23 -7.32 -2.37
CA PRO A 50 10.53 -7.92 -2.09
C PRO A 50 11.62 -6.88 -1.84
N LEU A 51 11.64 -5.81 -2.63
CA LEU A 51 12.61 -4.72 -2.48
C LEU A 51 12.50 -4.04 -1.12
N ALA A 52 11.29 -3.67 -0.67
CA ALA A 52 11.08 -3.02 0.62
C ALA A 52 11.60 -3.90 1.76
N ARG A 53 11.32 -5.21 1.72
CA ARG A 53 11.81 -6.19 2.71
C ARG A 53 13.34 -6.35 2.67
N ALA A 54 13.94 -6.40 1.48
CA ALA A 54 15.39 -6.45 1.34
C ALA A 54 16.05 -5.21 1.95
N VAL A 55 15.52 -4.02 1.66
CA VAL A 55 16.02 -2.77 2.22
C VAL A 55 15.86 -2.75 3.75
N GLU A 56 14.70 -3.14 4.31
CA GLU A 56 14.49 -3.25 5.76
C GLU A 56 15.55 -4.15 6.42
N THR A 57 15.84 -5.30 5.80
CA THR A 57 16.87 -6.22 6.31
C THR A 57 18.25 -5.59 6.29
N ILE A 58 18.64 -4.96 5.17
CA ILE A 58 19.98 -4.36 5.03
C ILE A 58 20.17 -3.21 6.03
N VAL A 59 19.21 -2.29 6.14
CA VAL A 59 19.33 -1.13 7.02
C VAL A 59 19.23 -1.48 8.51
N SER A 60 18.78 -2.68 8.85
CA SER A 60 18.82 -3.18 10.23
C SER A 60 20.23 -3.56 10.71
N TRP A 61 21.22 -3.65 9.81
CA TRP A 61 22.60 -3.97 10.17
C TRP A 61 23.35 -2.72 10.66
N GLU A 62 24.17 -2.86 11.69
CA GLU A 62 24.92 -1.75 12.33
C GLU A 62 25.75 -0.92 11.35
N GLU A 63 26.24 -1.54 10.28
CA GLU A 63 27.07 -0.89 9.27
C GLU A 63 26.33 0.20 8.47
N TYR A 64 24.99 0.19 8.47
CA TYR A 64 24.16 1.06 7.63
C TYR A 64 23.36 2.12 8.40
N HIS A 65 23.69 2.40 9.66
CA HIS A 65 23.00 3.41 10.50
C HIS A 65 22.92 4.82 9.89
N ARG A 66 23.69 5.11 8.87
CA ARG A 66 23.65 6.42 8.19
C ARG A 66 22.47 6.56 7.24
N VAL A 67 21.92 5.45 6.76
CA VAL A 67 20.83 5.40 5.78
C VAL A 67 19.58 4.72 6.30
N ASP A 68 19.67 4.12 7.50
CA ASP A 68 18.57 3.41 8.14
C ASP A 68 17.34 4.32 8.33
N ALA A 69 17.52 5.48 8.95
CA ALA A 69 16.46 6.45 9.18
C ALA A 69 15.81 6.90 7.86
N LEU A 70 16.60 7.17 6.82
CA LEU A 70 16.11 7.59 5.51
C LEU A 70 15.18 6.52 4.89
N PHE A 71 15.64 5.27 4.83
CA PHE A 71 14.84 4.21 4.21
C PHE A 71 13.70 3.74 5.10
N ALA A 72 13.85 3.77 6.43
CA ALA A 72 12.75 3.53 7.35
C ALA A 72 11.61 4.53 7.14
N ASP A 73 11.92 5.82 7.01
CA ASP A 73 10.95 6.87 6.73
C ASP A 73 10.29 6.69 5.35
N VAL A 74 11.07 6.31 4.33
CA VAL A 74 10.53 6.03 2.98
C VAL A 74 9.55 4.88 3.02
N ILE A 75 9.87 3.77 3.69
CA ILE A 75 9.02 2.58 3.78
C ILE A 75 7.77 2.88 4.60
N ALA A 76 7.93 3.49 5.79
CA ALA A 76 6.81 3.84 6.66
C ALA A 76 5.85 4.82 5.96
N GLY A 77 6.39 5.85 5.30
CA GLY A 77 5.60 6.82 4.53
C GLY A 77 4.86 6.17 3.36
N ALA A 78 5.52 5.26 2.62
CA ALA A 78 4.92 4.54 1.51
C ALA A 78 3.76 3.64 1.97
N ARG A 79 3.95 2.90 3.06
CA ARG A 79 2.89 2.05 3.67
C ARG A 79 1.72 2.87 4.17
N SER A 80 1.99 3.96 4.89
CA SER A 80 0.94 4.86 5.38
C SER A 80 0.13 5.48 4.24
N ALA A 81 0.78 5.88 3.15
CA ALA A 81 0.10 6.42 1.97
C ALA A 81 -0.78 5.37 1.28
N ALA A 82 -0.27 4.15 1.10
CA ALA A 82 -1.02 3.05 0.50
C ALA A 82 -2.23 2.64 1.36
N ASP A 83 -2.08 2.58 2.69
CA ASP A 83 -3.19 2.32 3.61
C ASP A 83 -4.24 3.44 3.56
N ALA A 84 -3.83 4.69 3.46
CA ALA A 84 -4.75 5.82 3.35
C ALA A 84 -5.51 5.79 2.02
N GLU A 85 -4.85 5.42 0.93
CA GLU A 85 -5.48 5.26 -0.38
C GLU A 85 -6.49 4.11 -0.38
N ALA A 86 -6.13 2.96 0.18
CA ALA A 86 -7.04 1.83 0.35
C ALA A 86 -8.28 2.21 1.16
N ARG A 87 -8.11 2.93 2.29
CA ARG A 87 -9.25 3.42 3.09
C ARG A 87 -10.17 4.33 2.29
N ARG A 88 -9.63 5.23 1.47
CA ARG A 88 -10.45 6.11 0.61
C ARG A 88 -11.20 5.32 -0.47
N ALA A 89 -10.53 4.36 -1.10
CA ALA A 89 -11.13 3.52 -2.14
C ALA A 89 -12.28 2.68 -1.58
N TYR A 90 -12.06 2.01 -0.44
CA TYR A 90 -13.13 1.26 0.24
C TYR A 90 -14.27 2.18 0.70
N GLY A 91 -13.95 3.36 1.23
CA GLY A 91 -14.96 4.33 1.63
C GLY A 91 -15.83 4.80 0.47
N ALA A 92 -15.23 5.09 -0.68
CA ALA A 92 -15.94 5.46 -1.90
C ALA A 92 -16.86 4.33 -2.40
N TRP A 93 -16.36 3.08 -2.36
CA TRP A 93 -17.17 1.91 -2.72
C TRP A 93 -18.37 1.71 -1.77
N ILE A 94 -18.18 1.78 -0.46
CA ILE A 94 -19.25 1.69 0.55
C ILE A 94 -20.32 2.74 0.27
N ARG A 95 -19.91 3.99 0.03
CA ARG A 95 -20.81 5.09 -0.33
C ARG A 95 -21.58 4.80 -1.60
N SER A 96 -20.90 4.32 -2.66
CA SER A 96 -21.52 3.95 -3.93
C SER A 96 -22.60 2.88 -3.76
N VAL A 97 -22.33 1.85 -2.95
CA VAL A 97 -23.30 0.80 -2.64
C VAL A 97 -24.53 1.39 -1.95
N ARG A 98 -24.36 2.22 -0.94
CA ARG A 98 -25.45 2.88 -0.24
C ARG A 98 -26.29 3.75 -1.18
N GLU A 99 -25.66 4.63 -1.94
CA GLU A 99 -26.35 5.56 -2.85
C GLU A 99 -27.09 4.84 -3.95
N ARG A 100 -26.49 3.83 -4.57
CA ARG A 100 -27.13 3.01 -5.61
C ARG A 100 -28.26 2.12 -5.06
N SER A 101 -28.23 1.81 -3.76
CA SER A 101 -29.37 1.16 -3.07
C SER A 101 -30.50 2.14 -2.72
N GLY A 102 -30.34 3.44 -3.00
CA GLY A 102 -31.35 4.48 -2.70
C GLY A 102 -31.49 4.79 -1.21
N MET A 103 -30.53 4.42 -0.38
CA MET A 103 -30.63 4.51 1.08
C MET A 103 -29.85 5.68 1.67
N THR A 104 -30.42 6.29 2.72
CA THR A 104 -29.74 7.22 3.59
C THR A 104 -28.73 6.48 4.51
N LEU A 105 -27.83 7.22 5.14
CA LEU A 105 -26.92 6.66 6.17
C LEU A 105 -27.67 5.93 7.30
N ARG A 106 -28.83 6.49 7.72
CA ARG A 106 -29.64 5.93 8.83
C ARG A 106 -30.32 4.62 8.43
N GLU A 107 -30.72 4.47 7.18
CA GLU A 107 -31.34 3.26 6.68
C GLU A 107 -30.33 2.16 6.38
N PHE A 108 -29.17 2.52 5.82
CA PHE A 108 -28.15 1.56 5.43
C PHE A 108 -27.34 1.01 6.63
N ALA A 109 -27.03 1.86 7.63
CA ALA A 109 -26.17 1.49 8.74
C ALA A 109 -26.64 0.22 9.51
N PRO A 110 -27.91 0.05 9.89
CA PRO A 110 -28.36 -1.16 10.58
C PRO A 110 -28.29 -2.42 9.71
N LEU A 111 -28.43 -2.31 8.38
CA LEU A 111 -28.35 -3.45 7.47
C LEU A 111 -26.94 -4.06 7.41
N VAL A 112 -25.92 -3.23 7.64
CA VAL A 112 -24.51 -3.63 7.65
C VAL A 112 -23.95 -3.73 9.08
N GLY A 113 -24.82 -3.64 10.11
CA GLY A 113 -24.46 -3.83 11.50
C GLY A 113 -23.52 -2.75 12.06
N THR A 114 -23.83 -1.47 11.80
CA THR A 114 -23.08 -0.32 12.31
C THR A 114 -24.01 0.87 12.64
N SER A 115 -23.47 1.95 13.16
CA SER A 115 -24.20 3.21 13.37
C SER A 115 -23.99 4.18 12.20
N ALA A 116 -24.91 5.11 11.98
CA ALA A 116 -24.80 6.11 10.92
C ALA A 116 -23.53 6.99 11.05
N PRO A 117 -23.11 7.46 12.23
CA PRO A 117 -21.84 8.19 12.39
C PRO A 117 -20.62 7.35 12.03
N ARG A 118 -20.60 6.06 12.41
CA ARG A 118 -19.51 5.16 12.10
C ARG A 118 -19.47 4.83 10.61
N LEU A 119 -20.62 4.63 9.97
CA LEU A 119 -20.74 4.45 8.53
C LEU A 119 -20.17 5.66 7.77
N SER A 120 -20.53 6.88 8.20
CA SER A 120 -19.96 8.13 7.63
C SER A 120 -18.42 8.19 7.77
N SER A 121 -17.88 7.67 8.87
CA SER A 121 -16.43 7.59 9.08
C SER A 121 -15.76 6.58 8.14
N TYR A 122 -16.42 5.48 7.83
CA TYR A 122 -15.95 4.52 6.82
C TYR A 122 -16.03 5.11 5.41
N GLU A 123 -17.16 5.72 5.02
CA GLU A 123 -17.35 6.34 3.70
C GLU A 123 -16.37 7.48 3.41
N SER A 124 -15.94 8.20 4.44
CA SER A 124 -14.93 9.25 4.31
C SER A 124 -13.47 8.76 4.36
N GLY A 125 -13.24 7.47 4.59
CA GLY A 125 -11.91 6.89 4.75
C GLY A 125 -11.18 7.31 6.04
N ARG A 126 -11.86 7.97 6.98
CA ARG A 126 -11.27 8.35 8.30
C ARG A 126 -10.95 7.14 9.16
N VAL A 127 -11.75 6.09 9.04
CA VAL A 127 -11.60 4.83 9.78
C VAL A 127 -11.51 3.69 8.78
N ALA A 128 -10.60 2.75 9.05
CA ALA A 128 -10.47 1.54 8.25
C ALA A 128 -11.67 0.61 8.47
N ALA A 129 -12.30 0.17 7.39
CA ALA A 129 -13.35 -0.84 7.44
C ALA A 129 -12.72 -2.23 7.60
N SER A 130 -13.22 -3.04 8.51
CA SER A 130 -12.76 -4.43 8.66
C SER A 130 -13.25 -5.30 7.51
N ALA A 131 -12.52 -6.39 7.21
CA ALA A 131 -12.92 -7.35 6.18
C ALA A 131 -14.35 -7.90 6.42
N GLY A 132 -14.69 -8.18 7.68
CA GLY A 132 -16.04 -8.62 8.03
C GLY A 132 -17.13 -7.57 7.75
N PHE A 133 -16.81 -6.29 7.96
CA PHE A 133 -17.73 -5.20 7.59
C PHE A 133 -17.88 -5.09 6.07
N LEU A 134 -16.78 -5.10 5.32
CA LEU A 134 -16.81 -5.07 3.85
C LEU A 134 -17.62 -6.24 3.27
N GLY A 135 -17.49 -7.44 3.83
CA GLY A 135 -18.31 -8.60 3.44
C GLY A 135 -19.81 -8.42 3.68
N ARG A 136 -20.20 -7.66 4.73
CA ARG A 136 -21.63 -7.33 4.94
C ARG A 136 -22.14 -6.32 3.90
N VAL A 137 -21.32 -5.31 3.57
CA VAL A 137 -21.64 -4.35 2.50
C VAL A 137 -21.76 -5.04 1.14
N ASP A 138 -20.82 -5.95 0.82
CA ASP A 138 -20.86 -6.73 -0.43
C ASP A 138 -22.14 -7.59 -0.56
N ARG A 139 -22.61 -8.15 0.56
CA ARG A 139 -23.88 -8.90 0.57
C ARG A 139 -25.08 -8.03 0.22
N VAL A 140 -25.10 -6.78 0.66
CA VAL A 140 -26.14 -5.81 0.29
C VAL A 140 -26.00 -5.44 -1.19
N ALA A 141 -24.75 -5.17 -1.65
CA ALA A 141 -24.46 -4.86 -3.05
C ALA A 141 -25.02 -5.93 -4.00
N ARG A 142 -24.76 -7.21 -3.72
CA ARG A 142 -25.27 -8.34 -4.52
C ARG A 142 -26.78 -8.38 -4.58
N ARG A 143 -27.48 -8.11 -3.47
CA ARG A 143 -28.96 -8.09 -3.44
C ARG A 143 -29.57 -7.00 -4.31
N HIS A 144 -28.83 -5.92 -4.52
CA HIS A 144 -29.24 -4.77 -5.34
C HIS A 144 -28.63 -4.79 -6.76
N GLY A 145 -27.96 -5.88 -7.16
CA GLY A 145 -27.32 -5.97 -8.48
C GLY A 145 -26.20 -4.95 -8.70
N ILE A 146 -25.56 -4.50 -7.62
CA ILE A 146 -24.48 -3.51 -7.65
C ILE A 146 -23.16 -4.25 -7.84
N GLU A 147 -22.29 -3.65 -8.65
CA GLU A 147 -20.96 -4.18 -8.93
C GLU A 147 -20.16 -4.45 -7.64
N GLN A 148 -19.60 -5.64 -7.57
CA GLN A 148 -18.83 -6.10 -6.40
C GLN A 148 -17.56 -5.28 -6.23
N LEU A 149 -17.02 -5.28 -5.01
CA LEU A 149 -15.69 -4.81 -4.76
C LEU A 149 -14.71 -5.70 -5.55
N VAL A 150 -14.23 -5.19 -6.67
CA VAL A 150 -13.15 -5.85 -7.40
C VAL A 150 -11.90 -5.70 -6.53
N ALA A 151 -11.44 -6.81 -5.94
CA ALA A 151 -10.11 -6.85 -5.36
C ALA A 151 -9.13 -6.56 -6.50
N HIS A 152 -8.54 -5.37 -6.52
CA HIS A 152 -7.41 -5.12 -7.39
C HIS A 152 -6.28 -6.04 -6.94
N PRO A 153 -5.68 -6.79 -7.89
CA PRO A 153 -4.55 -7.68 -7.60
C PRO A 153 -3.33 -6.92 -7.08
#